data_0ffeb9b09b32cc0f0c4c7b6acda3b53d
#
_entry.id   0ffeb9b09b32cc0f0c4c7b6acda3b53d
#
_cell.length_a   1.000
_cell.length_b   1.000
_cell.length_c   1.000
_cell.angle_alpha   90.00
_cell.angle_beta   90.00
_cell.angle_gamma   90.00
#
_symmetry.space_group_name_H-M   'P 1'
#
loop_
_entity.id
_entity.type
_entity.pdbx_description
1 polymer ?
#
loop_
_entity_poly.entity_id
_entity_poly.type
_entity_poly.pdbx_seq_one_letter_code
_entity_poly.pdbx_strand_id
1 'polypeptide(L)'
;VKKEITYFDSPGAQNTEDVLRIVRERLKENDIRYVVIATTTGRTAKKALEILGDLDIRIVAVTHHTGFERPGEQQMSEDVRRELEERGVRVVTASHALSGLERSISRRLGGASRTEAIAEALRCLFGKGLKVCVEITVMAADAGAIPIEDVIAVGGTGSGADAAAVILPAHSNNFFDMKVKEILAKPL
;
A
#
# COMPACT_ATOMS: atom_id res chain seq x y z
N VAL A 1 -19.20 -16.95 3.52
CA VAL A 1 -17.94 -17.08 4.29
C VAL A 1 -17.93 -16.02 5.37
N LYS A 2 -17.60 -16.38 6.60
CA LYS A 2 -17.43 -15.45 7.72
C LYS A 2 -15.94 -15.16 7.87
N LYS A 3 -15.56 -13.88 7.91
CA LYS A 3 -14.19 -13.41 8.14
C LYS A 3 -14.19 -12.37 9.27
N GLU A 4 -13.08 -12.25 9.97
CA GLU A 4 -12.90 -11.32 11.10
C GLU A 4 -12.11 -10.10 10.65
N ILE A 5 -12.43 -8.94 11.23
CA ILE A 5 -11.71 -7.67 11.03
C ILE A 5 -11.18 -7.23 12.39
N THR A 6 -9.90 -6.85 12.44
CA THR A 6 -9.32 -6.20 13.61
C THR A 6 -9.47 -4.68 13.50
N TYR A 7 -10.05 -4.06 14.50
CA TYR A 7 -10.14 -2.60 14.60
C TYR A 7 -9.17 -2.07 15.65
N PHE A 8 -8.38 -1.06 15.28
CA PHE A 8 -7.50 -0.36 16.21
C PHE A 8 -8.17 0.88 16.76
N ASP A 9 -7.96 1.19 18.04
CA ASP A 9 -8.54 2.36 18.71
C ASP A 9 -8.03 3.69 18.11
N SER A 10 -6.82 3.70 17.55
CA SER A 10 -6.22 4.88 16.94
C SER A 10 -5.35 4.53 15.73
N PRO A 11 -5.28 5.41 14.70
CA PRO A 11 -4.42 5.22 13.56
C PRO A 11 -2.94 5.45 13.90
N GLY A 12 -2.05 4.87 13.09
CA GLY A 12 -0.63 5.22 13.10
C GLY A 12 0.33 4.05 13.25
N ALA A 13 1.62 4.40 13.33
CA ALA A 13 2.74 3.48 13.25
C ALA A 13 2.83 2.44 14.38
N GLN A 14 2.21 2.72 15.52
CA GLN A 14 2.16 1.78 16.65
C GLN A 14 1.47 0.46 16.31
N ASN A 15 0.60 0.45 15.30
CA ASN A 15 -0.13 -0.73 14.86
C ASN A 15 0.65 -1.59 13.85
N THR A 16 1.84 -1.15 13.41
CA THR A 16 2.56 -1.77 12.28
C THR A 16 2.85 -3.25 12.51
N GLU A 17 3.31 -3.61 13.69
CA GLU A 17 3.66 -4.99 14.01
C GLU A 17 2.41 -5.88 14.06
N ASP A 18 1.34 -5.41 14.67
CA ASP A 18 0.08 -6.14 14.76
C ASP A 18 -0.56 -6.34 13.38
N VAL A 19 -0.57 -5.30 12.52
CA VAL A 19 -1.03 -5.44 11.13
C VAL A 19 -0.23 -6.52 10.39
N LEU A 20 1.10 -6.52 10.52
CA LEU A 20 1.94 -7.52 9.84
C LEU A 20 1.75 -8.93 10.40
N ARG A 21 1.47 -9.07 11.70
CA ARG A 21 1.10 -10.37 12.31
C ARG A 21 -0.26 -10.85 11.80
N ILE A 22 -1.25 -9.97 11.67
CA ILE A 22 -2.56 -10.29 11.07
C ILE A 22 -2.38 -10.75 9.61
N VAL A 23 -1.55 -10.03 8.84
CA VAL A 23 -1.20 -10.43 7.47
C VAL A 23 -0.55 -11.81 7.44
N ARG A 24 0.39 -12.09 8.36
CA ARG A 24 1.04 -13.40 8.48
C ARG A 24 0.02 -14.51 8.73
N GLU A 25 -0.94 -14.30 9.64
CA GLU A 25 -1.98 -15.29 9.92
C GLU A 25 -2.85 -15.53 8.67
N ARG A 26 -3.25 -14.46 7.94
CA ARG A 26 -4.03 -14.62 6.71
C ARG A 26 -3.28 -15.37 5.60
N LEU A 27 -1.96 -15.19 5.51
CA LEU A 27 -1.11 -15.88 4.52
C LEU A 27 -1.02 -17.40 4.77
N LYS A 28 -1.33 -17.90 5.96
CA LYS A 28 -1.38 -19.34 6.25
C LYS A 28 -2.47 -20.10 5.48
N GLU A 29 -3.45 -19.39 4.91
CA GLU A 29 -4.45 -19.99 4.01
C GLU A 29 -3.84 -20.42 2.66
N ASN A 30 -2.59 -20.03 2.36
CA ASN A 30 -1.77 -20.42 1.18
C ASN A 30 -2.39 -20.13 -0.19
N ASP A 31 -3.33 -19.19 -0.27
CA ASP A 31 -4.01 -18.77 -1.51
C ASP A 31 -3.44 -17.47 -2.10
N ILE A 32 -2.59 -16.75 -1.35
CA ILE A 32 -1.99 -15.46 -1.75
C ILE A 32 -0.47 -15.53 -1.69
N ARG A 33 0.18 -15.04 -2.75
CA ARG A 33 1.64 -15.05 -2.93
C ARG A 33 2.29 -13.67 -2.91
N TYR A 34 1.52 -12.60 -2.97
CA TYR A 34 2.05 -11.24 -3.06
C TYR A 34 1.55 -10.38 -1.91
N VAL A 35 2.49 -9.64 -1.29
CA VAL A 35 2.18 -8.62 -0.28
C VAL A 35 2.72 -7.28 -0.77
N VAL A 36 1.84 -6.31 -0.98
CA VAL A 36 2.17 -4.96 -1.42
C VAL A 36 2.18 -4.04 -0.22
N ILE A 37 3.27 -3.33 0.02
CA ILE A 37 3.49 -2.55 1.25
C ILE A 37 3.83 -1.11 0.93
N ALA A 38 3.06 -0.17 1.47
CA ALA A 38 3.43 1.24 1.45
C ALA A 38 4.63 1.49 2.38
N THR A 39 5.68 2.09 1.86
CA THR A 39 6.85 2.43 2.67
C THR A 39 7.58 3.65 2.10
N THR A 40 7.71 4.71 2.88
CA THR A 40 8.37 5.94 2.43
C THR A 40 9.90 5.82 2.51
N THR A 41 10.41 5.35 3.64
CA THR A 41 11.85 5.27 3.94
C THR A 41 12.39 3.84 3.99
N GLY A 42 11.55 2.83 3.72
CA GLY A 42 11.91 1.41 3.83
C GLY A 42 11.61 0.77 5.19
N ARG A 43 11.30 1.54 6.23
CA ARG A 43 11.08 1.01 7.59
C ARG A 43 9.99 -0.07 7.66
N THR A 44 8.84 0.18 7.06
CA THR A 44 7.73 -0.78 7.07
C THR A 44 8.09 -2.04 6.27
N ALA A 45 8.78 -1.89 5.13
CA ALA A 45 9.24 -3.03 4.34
C ALA A 45 10.27 -3.89 5.09
N LYS A 46 11.21 -3.27 5.82
CA LYS A 46 12.17 -4.00 6.69
C LYS A 46 11.44 -4.76 7.79
N LYS A 47 10.47 -4.14 8.46
CA LYS A 47 9.65 -4.81 9.48
C LYS A 47 8.83 -5.97 8.89
N ALA A 48 8.34 -5.82 7.67
CA ALA A 48 7.65 -6.90 6.97
C ALA A 48 8.59 -8.07 6.64
N LEU A 49 9.84 -7.82 6.24
CA LEU A 49 10.84 -8.88 6.05
C LEU A 49 11.16 -9.62 7.36
N GLU A 50 11.18 -8.95 8.50
CA GLU A 50 11.38 -9.58 9.80
C GLU A 50 10.23 -10.53 10.16
N ILE A 51 8.98 -10.15 9.84
CA ILE A 51 7.77 -10.88 10.27
C ILE A 51 7.31 -11.89 9.23
N LEU A 52 7.51 -11.63 7.94
CA LEU A 52 6.98 -12.41 6.83
C LEU A 52 8.05 -13.11 5.99
N GLY A 53 9.34 -12.78 6.19
CA GLY A 53 10.43 -13.17 5.28
C GLY A 53 10.76 -14.67 5.23
N ASP A 54 10.22 -15.48 6.14
CA ASP A 54 10.32 -16.94 6.16
C ASP A 54 9.20 -17.64 5.38
N LEU A 55 8.19 -16.87 4.90
CA LEU A 55 7.09 -17.39 4.11
C LEU A 55 7.43 -17.39 2.61
N ASP A 56 6.83 -18.34 1.86
CA ASP A 56 6.97 -18.41 0.39
C ASP A 56 6.06 -17.36 -0.29
N ILE A 57 6.42 -16.10 -0.11
CA ILE A 57 5.72 -14.95 -0.66
C ILE A 57 6.68 -13.97 -1.33
N ARG A 58 6.13 -13.05 -2.12
CA ARG A 58 6.85 -11.94 -2.73
C ARG A 58 6.40 -10.63 -2.14
N ILE A 59 7.34 -9.85 -1.60
CA ILE A 59 7.07 -8.52 -1.05
C ILE A 59 7.36 -7.47 -2.13
N VAL A 60 6.38 -6.60 -2.35
CA VAL A 60 6.50 -5.43 -3.23
C VAL A 60 6.37 -4.17 -2.37
N ALA A 61 7.43 -3.40 -2.28
CA ALA A 61 7.49 -2.15 -1.51
C ALA A 61 7.20 -0.96 -2.43
N VAL A 62 6.14 -0.22 -2.17
CA VAL A 62 5.76 0.96 -2.96
C VAL A 62 6.14 2.21 -2.19
N THR A 63 6.99 3.06 -2.79
CA THR A 63 7.46 4.31 -2.19
C THR A 63 6.63 5.50 -2.65
N HIS A 64 6.83 6.65 -2.01
CA HIS A 64 6.48 7.92 -2.63
C HIS A 64 7.29 8.11 -3.93
N HIS A 65 6.72 8.82 -4.90
CA HIS A 65 7.46 9.22 -6.11
C HIS A 65 8.62 10.17 -5.75
N THR A 66 9.68 10.16 -6.54
CA THR A 66 10.76 11.15 -6.42
C THR A 66 10.20 12.56 -6.57
N GLY A 67 10.64 13.49 -5.76
CA GLY A 67 10.12 14.85 -5.75
C GLY A 67 8.80 15.03 -4.99
N PHE A 68 8.41 14.09 -4.13
CA PHE A 68 7.17 14.19 -3.35
C PHE A 68 7.21 15.32 -2.33
N GLU A 69 8.27 15.45 -1.57
CA GLU A 69 8.48 16.54 -0.61
C GLU A 69 9.31 17.68 -1.19
N ARG A 70 10.43 17.36 -1.84
CA ARG A 70 11.33 18.33 -2.45
C ARG A 70 11.73 17.86 -3.85
N PRO A 71 11.81 18.79 -4.83
CA PRO A 71 12.19 18.46 -6.20
C PRO A 71 13.50 17.68 -6.26
N GLY A 72 13.51 16.54 -6.96
CA GLY A 72 14.68 15.69 -7.17
C GLY A 72 15.03 14.75 -6.01
N GLU A 73 14.41 14.88 -4.84
CA GLU A 73 14.70 14.05 -3.67
C GLU A 73 13.82 12.80 -3.61
N GLN A 74 14.44 11.65 -3.31
CA GLN A 74 13.76 10.41 -2.94
C GLN A 74 13.95 10.18 -1.45
N GLN A 75 12.83 9.91 -0.73
CA GLN A 75 12.86 9.73 0.72
C GLN A 75 13.47 8.39 1.16
N MET A 76 13.43 7.36 0.31
CA MET A 76 14.16 6.11 0.51
C MET A 76 15.57 6.28 -0.02
N SER A 77 16.59 6.12 0.83
CA SER A 77 17.99 6.18 0.38
C SER A 77 18.34 5.00 -0.53
N GLU A 78 19.30 5.19 -1.43
CA GLU A 78 19.78 4.13 -2.33
C GLU A 78 20.34 2.91 -1.58
N ASP A 79 20.96 3.11 -0.42
CA ASP A 79 21.47 1.99 0.40
C ASP A 79 20.32 1.15 0.97
N VAL A 80 19.25 1.79 1.45
CA VAL A 80 18.05 1.06 1.93
C VAL A 80 17.34 0.36 0.78
N ARG A 81 17.25 1.00 -0.38
CA ARG A 81 16.69 0.37 -1.59
C ARG A 81 17.46 -0.89 -1.95
N ARG A 82 18.78 -0.78 -2.05
CA ARG A 82 19.68 -1.91 -2.38
C ARG A 82 19.54 -3.04 -1.37
N GLU A 83 19.58 -2.74 -0.08
CA GLU A 83 19.39 -3.73 0.99
C GLU A 83 18.07 -4.50 0.85
N LEU A 84 16.96 -3.80 0.55
CA LEU A 84 15.67 -4.44 0.34
C LEU A 84 15.66 -5.32 -0.92
N GLU A 85 16.23 -4.85 -2.02
CA GLU A 85 16.29 -5.57 -3.30
C GLU A 85 17.20 -6.81 -3.20
N GLU A 86 18.33 -6.74 -2.51
CA GLU A 86 19.22 -7.87 -2.21
C GLU A 86 18.51 -8.96 -1.38
N ARG A 87 17.53 -8.58 -0.58
CA ARG A 87 16.68 -9.49 0.21
C ARG A 87 15.42 -9.94 -0.53
N GLY A 88 15.34 -9.69 -1.85
CA GLY A 88 14.24 -10.15 -2.70
C GLY A 88 12.98 -9.28 -2.69
N VAL A 89 13.01 -8.10 -2.07
CA VAL A 89 11.89 -7.15 -2.14
C VAL A 89 11.95 -6.40 -3.45
N ARG A 90 10.84 -6.37 -4.19
CA ARG A 90 10.72 -5.51 -5.37
C ARG A 90 10.31 -4.11 -4.95
N VAL A 91 11.16 -3.10 -5.18
CA VAL A 91 10.86 -1.71 -4.86
C VAL A 91 10.27 -0.99 -6.07
N VAL A 92 9.08 -0.40 -5.90
CA VAL A 92 8.36 0.36 -6.91
C VAL A 92 8.30 1.83 -6.51
N THR A 93 8.80 2.71 -7.37
CA THR A 93 8.68 4.17 -7.27
C THR A 93 7.96 4.66 -8.51
N ALA A 94 6.74 5.18 -8.36
CA ALA A 94 5.90 5.62 -9.47
C ALA A 94 5.02 6.79 -9.04
N SER A 95 4.42 7.50 -10.00
CA SER A 95 3.41 8.52 -9.71
C SER A 95 2.24 7.92 -8.93
N HIS A 96 1.71 8.67 -7.97
CA HIS A 96 0.57 8.23 -7.17
C HIS A 96 -0.69 8.14 -8.01
N ALA A 97 -1.30 6.96 -8.05
CA ALA A 97 -2.45 6.68 -8.92
C ALA A 97 -3.69 7.52 -8.60
N LEU A 98 -3.89 7.88 -7.32
CA LEU A 98 -5.06 8.66 -6.87
C LEU A 98 -4.73 10.13 -6.55
N SER A 99 -3.59 10.63 -6.98
CA SER A 99 -3.23 12.05 -6.83
C SER A 99 -2.35 12.56 -7.97
N GLY A 100 -1.10 12.13 -8.03
CA GLY A 100 -0.17 12.41 -9.13
C GLY A 100 -0.28 13.81 -9.75
N LEU A 101 -0.43 13.84 -11.06
CA LEU A 101 -0.59 15.07 -11.86
C LEU A 101 -1.86 15.86 -11.50
N GLU A 102 -2.95 15.18 -11.18
CA GLU A 102 -4.25 15.77 -10.83
C GLU A 102 -4.14 16.75 -9.65
N ARG A 103 -3.35 16.41 -8.63
CA ARG A 103 -3.07 17.32 -7.50
C ARG A 103 -2.42 18.62 -7.95
N SER A 104 -1.51 18.57 -8.92
CA SER A 104 -0.87 19.77 -9.49
C SER A 104 -1.88 20.64 -10.23
N ILE A 105 -2.76 20.01 -10.99
CA ILE A 105 -3.83 20.70 -11.73
C ILE A 105 -4.79 21.40 -10.75
N SER A 106 -5.29 20.67 -9.74
CA SER A 106 -6.20 21.23 -8.73
C SER A 106 -5.57 22.41 -7.96
N ARG A 107 -4.29 22.28 -7.59
CA ARG A 107 -3.57 23.37 -6.91
C ARG A 107 -3.40 24.61 -7.78
N ARG A 108 -3.19 24.44 -9.08
CA ARG A 108 -2.95 25.57 -10.02
C ARG A 108 -4.22 26.22 -10.51
N LEU A 109 -5.23 25.42 -10.83
CA LEU A 109 -6.46 25.88 -11.49
C LEU A 109 -7.66 25.96 -10.57
N GLY A 110 -7.55 25.41 -9.35
CA GLY A 110 -8.67 25.25 -8.41
C GLY A 110 -9.55 24.04 -8.73
N GLY A 111 -10.54 23.80 -7.86
CA GLY A 111 -11.45 22.67 -7.96
C GLY A 111 -10.88 21.37 -7.39
N ALA A 112 -11.56 20.27 -7.63
CA ALA A 112 -11.16 18.92 -7.26
C ALA A 112 -11.10 18.04 -8.51
N SER A 113 -10.05 17.25 -8.63
CA SER A 113 -9.95 16.26 -9.69
C SER A 113 -10.78 15.02 -9.40
N ARG A 114 -11.05 14.21 -10.43
CA ARG A 114 -11.79 12.96 -10.29
C ARG A 114 -11.05 11.96 -9.40
N THR A 115 -9.73 11.85 -9.55
CA THR A 115 -8.92 10.92 -8.74
C THR A 115 -8.82 11.38 -7.28
N GLU A 116 -8.74 12.68 -7.02
CA GLU A 116 -8.78 13.23 -5.67
C GLU A 116 -10.14 13.00 -4.99
N ALA A 117 -11.25 13.11 -5.74
CA ALA A 117 -12.58 12.79 -5.22
C ALA A 117 -12.71 11.32 -4.82
N ILE A 118 -12.18 10.39 -5.62
CA ILE A 118 -12.11 8.97 -5.28
C ILE A 118 -11.25 8.76 -4.02
N ALA A 119 -10.08 9.37 -3.97
CA ALA A 119 -9.17 9.28 -2.82
C ALA A 119 -9.83 9.78 -1.54
N GLU A 120 -10.57 10.88 -1.60
CA GLU A 120 -11.26 11.44 -0.44
C GLU A 120 -12.43 10.57 0.00
N ALA A 121 -13.21 10.04 -0.93
CA ALA A 121 -14.28 9.08 -0.62
C ALA A 121 -13.73 7.86 0.13
N LEU A 122 -12.62 7.29 -0.34
CA LEU A 122 -11.97 6.16 0.34
C LEU A 122 -11.46 6.53 1.74
N ARG A 123 -10.88 7.73 1.92
CA ARG A 123 -10.40 8.19 3.23
C ARG A 123 -11.54 8.39 4.22
N CYS A 124 -12.63 9.01 3.77
CA CYS A 124 -13.78 9.29 4.62
C CYS A 124 -14.54 8.02 5.01
N LEU A 125 -14.72 7.09 4.07
CA LEU A 125 -15.54 5.90 4.29
C LEU A 125 -14.77 4.77 4.98
N PHE A 126 -13.49 4.61 4.69
CA PHE A 126 -12.70 3.44 5.10
C PHE A 126 -11.42 3.77 5.88
N GLY A 127 -11.03 5.04 5.94
CA GLY A 127 -9.80 5.48 6.58
C GLY A 127 -8.61 5.62 5.61
N LYS A 128 -7.60 6.38 6.05
CA LYS A 128 -6.42 6.70 5.22
C LYS A 128 -5.62 5.46 4.83
N GLY A 129 -5.44 4.51 5.75
CA GLY A 129 -4.67 3.29 5.51
C GLY A 129 -5.28 2.43 4.39
N LEU A 130 -6.60 2.24 4.36
CA LEU A 130 -7.27 1.49 3.28
C LEU A 130 -7.23 2.24 1.94
N LYS A 131 -7.34 3.58 1.94
CA LYS A 131 -7.10 4.37 0.71
C LYS A 131 -5.69 4.10 0.17
N VAL A 132 -4.68 4.05 1.03
CA VAL A 132 -3.31 3.74 0.63
C VAL A 132 -3.20 2.31 0.08
N CYS A 133 -3.85 1.31 0.70
CA CYS A 133 -3.89 -0.06 0.18
C CYS A 133 -4.39 -0.10 -1.27
N VAL A 134 -5.49 0.59 -1.58
CA VAL A 134 -6.04 0.68 -2.95
C VAL A 134 -5.04 1.34 -3.89
N GLU A 135 -4.48 2.48 -3.52
CA GLU A 135 -3.56 3.25 -4.38
C GLU A 135 -2.28 2.49 -4.72
N ILE A 136 -1.62 1.89 -3.72
CA ILE A 136 -0.37 1.14 -3.95
C ILE A 136 -0.60 -0.14 -4.75
N THR A 137 -1.78 -0.73 -4.68
CA THR A 137 -2.14 -1.89 -5.48
C THR A 137 -2.22 -1.54 -6.96
N VAL A 138 -2.85 -0.40 -7.33
CA VAL A 138 -2.83 0.11 -8.71
C VAL A 138 -1.41 0.38 -9.15
N MET A 139 -0.61 1.09 -8.33
CA MET A 139 0.76 1.44 -8.66
C MET A 139 1.64 0.21 -8.90
N ALA A 140 1.49 -0.83 -8.08
CA ALA A 140 2.22 -2.09 -8.23
C ALA A 140 1.78 -2.87 -9.47
N ALA A 141 0.47 -2.87 -9.78
CA ALA A 141 -0.07 -3.52 -10.99
C ALA A 141 0.42 -2.81 -12.26
N ASP A 142 0.34 -1.48 -12.33
CA ASP A 142 0.79 -0.69 -13.48
C ASP A 142 2.32 -0.79 -13.70
N ALA A 143 3.08 -0.94 -12.62
CA ALA A 143 4.51 -1.21 -12.70
C ALA A 143 4.87 -2.66 -13.10
N GLY A 144 3.87 -3.53 -13.33
CA GLY A 144 4.09 -4.97 -13.61
C GLY A 144 4.79 -5.69 -12.45
N ALA A 145 4.59 -5.21 -11.22
CA ALA A 145 5.23 -5.77 -10.03
C ALA A 145 4.42 -6.92 -9.40
N ILE A 146 3.13 -6.98 -9.70
CA ILE A 146 2.19 -8.01 -9.24
C ILE A 146 1.35 -8.52 -10.42
N PRO A 147 0.86 -9.77 -10.38
CA PRO A 147 -0.14 -10.27 -11.32
C PRO A 147 -1.53 -9.70 -11.00
N ILE A 148 -2.51 -9.95 -11.89
CA ILE A 148 -3.94 -9.64 -11.62
C ILE A 148 -4.58 -10.85 -10.92
N GLU A 149 -4.09 -11.11 -9.71
CA GLU A 149 -4.53 -12.15 -8.78
C GLU A 149 -4.62 -11.53 -7.39
N ASP A 150 -5.32 -12.18 -6.46
CA ASP A 150 -5.47 -11.66 -5.11
C ASP A 150 -4.13 -11.39 -4.44
N VAL A 151 -3.96 -10.17 -3.91
CA VAL A 151 -2.80 -9.74 -3.14
C VAL A 151 -3.23 -9.24 -1.78
N ILE A 152 -2.33 -9.23 -0.80
CA ILE A 152 -2.54 -8.47 0.43
C ILE A 152 -1.84 -7.12 0.29
N ALA A 153 -2.60 -6.04 0.45
CA ALA A 153 -2.07 -4.68 0.50
C ALA A 153 -2.00 -4.18 1.95
N VAL A 154 -0.88 -3.53 2.30
CA VAL A 154 -0.61 -2.98 3.64
C VAL A 154 -0.37 -1.48 3.51
N GLY A 155 -1.20 -0.70 4.15
CA GLY A 155 -1.15 0.76 4.15
C GLY A 155 -1.18 1.36 5.54
N GLY A 156 -1.00 2.67 5.63
CA GLY A 156 -0.99 3.35 6.92
C GLY A 156 -1.37 4.82 6.86
N THR A 157 -1.53 5.40 8.04
CA THR A 157 -1.87 6.80 8.24
C THR A 157 -0.63 7.58 8.68
N GLY A 158 -0.04 8.33 7.78
CA GLY A 158 1.15 9.14 8.04
C GLY A 158 2.44 8.33 7.99
N SER A 159 2.70 7.44 8.93
CA SER A 159 3.87 6.57 8.96
C SER A 159 3.50 5.17 9.45
N GLY A 160 4.33 4.17 9.12
CA GLY A 160 4.09 2.77 9.47
C GLY A 160 2.87 2.19 8.73
N ALA A 161 2.23 1.18 9.34
CA ALA A 161 1.03 0.54 8.84
C ALA A 161 -0.05 0.47 9.93
N ASP A 162 -1.31 0.67 9.53
CA ASP A 162 -2.48 0.55 10.39
C ASP A 162 -3.68 -0.10 9.68
N ALA A 163 -3.49 -0.52 8.44
CA ALA A 163 -4.53 -1.17 7.66
C ALA A 163 -3.94 -2.25 6.74
N ALA A 164 -4.71 -3.31 6.54
CA ALA A 164 -4.42 -4.34 5.55
C ALA A 164 -5.71 -4.87 4.92
N ALA A 165 -5.65 -5.22 3.64
CA ALA A 165 -6.77 -5.76 2.88
C ALA A 165 -6.34 -6.77 1.84
N VAL A 166 -7.19 -7.75 1.55
CA VAL A 166 -7.07 -8.61 0.36
C VAL A 166 -7.74 -7.90 -0.80
N ILE A 167 -6.99 -7.67 -1.86
CA ILE A 167 -7.44 -6.91 -3.03
C ILE A 167 -7.18 -7.74 -4.30
N LEU A 168 -8.20 -7.88 -5.15
CA LEU A 168 -8.02 -8.26 -6.54
C LEU A 168 -7.57 -6.99 -7.29
N PRO A 169 -6.32 -6.93 -7.80
CA PRO A 169 -5.79 -5.75 -8.48
C PRO A 169 -6.52 -5.44 -9.78
N ALA A 170 -6.42 -4.19 -10.19
CA ALA A 170 -6.69 -3.77 -11.56
C ALA A 170 -5.65 -2.69 -11.96
N HIS A 171 -5.40 -2.55 -13.25
CA HIS A 171 -4.62 -1.44 -13.77
C HIS A 171 -5.39 -0.12 -13.68
N SER A 172 -4.69 1.02 -13.66
CA SER A 172 -5.33 2.34 -13.64
C SER A 172 -6.35 2.53 -14.74
N ASN A 173 -6.09 1.96 -15.92
CA ASN A 173 -7.00 2.00 -17.07
C ASN A 173 -8.31 1.23 -16.84
N ASN A 174 -8.32 0.29 -15.92
CA ASN A 174 -9.46 -0.56 -15.55
C ASN A 174 -9.76 -0.47 -14.04
N PHE A 175 -9.55 0.67 -13.43
CA PHE A 175 -9.63 0.87 -11.97
C PHE A 175 -10.90 0.29 -11.34
N PHE A 176 -12.05 0.39 -11.99
CA PHE A 176 -13.33 -0.10 -11.46
C PHE A 176 -13.51 -1.62 -11.49
N ASP A 177 -12.56 -2.35 -12.08
CA ASP A 177 -12.53 -3.83 -12.00
C ASP A 177 -11.87 -4.31 -10.71
N MET A 178 -11.16 -3.42 -9.99
CA MET A 178 -10.55 -3.71 -8.69
C MET A 178 -11.62 -4.08 -7.65
N LYS A 179 -11.28 -5.03 -6.78
CA LYS A 179 -12.17 -5.44 -5.67
C LYS A 179 -11.41 -5.56 -4.37
N VAL A 180 -11.84 -4.86 -3.35
CA VAL A 180 -11.44 -5.12 -1.96
C VAL A 180 -12.29 -6.29 -1.47
N LYS A 181 -11.68 -7.48 -1.38
CA LYS A 181 -12.38 -8.73 -1.03
C LYS A 181 -12.49 -8.95 0.47
N GLU A 182 -11.43 -8.57 1.21
CA GLU A 182 -11.38 -8.69 2.67
C GLU A 182 -10.71 -7.43 3.24
N ILE A 183 -11.22 -6.93 4.34
CA ILE A 183 -10.50 -5.97 5.19
C ILE A 183 -9.99 -6.77 6.38
N LEU A 184 -8.68 -6.83 6.57
CA LEU A 184 -8.04 -7.61 7.63
C LEU A 184 -7.90 -6.79 8.91
N ALA A 185 -7.50 -5.53 8.76
CA ALA A 185 -7.36 -4.58 9.87
C ALA A 185 -7.52 -3.14 9.39
N LYS A 186 -8.02 -2.28 10.26
CA LYS A 186 -8.04 -0.82 10.08
C LYS A 186 -8.32 -0.11 11.42
N PRO A 187 -7.99 1.17 11.57
CA PRO A 187 -8.53 1.99 12.66
C PRO A 187 -10.07 2.11 12.59
N LEU A 188 -10.70 2.33 13.74
CA LEU A 188 -12.12 2.64 13.85
C LEU A 188 -12.53 3.89 13.09
#